data_8feced1a5a0adc6b4334697f18935c45
#
_entry.id   8feced1a5a0adc6b4334697f18935c45
#
_cell.length_a   1.000
_cell.length_b   1.000
_cell.length_c   1.000
_cell.angle_alpha   90.00
_cell.angle_beta   90.00
_cell.angle_gamma   90.00
#
_symmetry.space_group_name_H-M   'P 1'
#
loop_
_entity.id
_entity.type
_entity.pdbx_description
1 polymer ?
#
loop_
_entity_poly.entity_id
_entity_poly.type
_entity_poly.pdbx_seq_one_letter_code
_entity_poly.pdbx_strand_id
1 'polypeptide(L)'
;MNIDHNALAAKTETRAQYAVQREINATVANEDAIIAAALEILARRMRSSGVLMDSPEVVRDWLRLRVGGKPHEEFGCIWLNAAHEVIEAGEMFRGTLTQTSAYPREVVKEALHHNAAAVIFYHNHPSGAAEPSLADEMLTRQ
;
A
#
# COMPACT_ATOMS: atom_id res chain seq x y z
N MET A 1 -32.94 -47.28 -16.51
CA MET A 1 -32.05 -46.10 -16.66
C MET A 1 -31.85 -45.52 -15.25
N ASN A 2 -30.78 -45.92 -14.58
CA ASN A 2 -30.47 -45.37 -13.23
C ASN A 2 -29.73 -44.06 -13.42
N ILE A 3 -30.37 -42.94 -13.08
CA ILE A 3 -29.74 -41.65 -13.04
C ILE A 3 -28.89 -41.63 -11.76
N ASP A 4 -27.59 -41.45 -11.88
CA ASP A 4 -26.68 -41.39 -10.76
C ASP A 4 -26.92 -40.08 -9.99
N HIS A 5 -27.78 -40.17 -8.96
CA HIS A 5 -28.13 -39.05 -8.09
C HIS A 5 -26.93 -38.48 -7.36
N ASN A 6 -25.86 -39.26 -7.10
CA ASN A 6 -24.64 -38.79 -6.48
C ASN A 6 -23.83 -37.89 -7.39
N ALA A 7 -23.72 -38.21 -8.69
CA ALA A 7 -23.02 -37.37 -9.67
C ALA A 7 -23.74 -36.05 -9.92
N LEU A 8 -25.08 -36.03 -9.85
CA LEU A 8 -25.87 -34.81 -9.99
C LEU A 8 -25.73 -33.91 -8.76
N ALA A 9 -25.76 -34.48 -7.55
CA ALA A 9 -25.53 -33.72 -6.32
C ALA A 9 -24.13 -33.07 -6.27
N ALA A 10 -23.09 -33.83 -6.58
CA ALA A 10 -21.71 -33.31 -6.63
C ALA A 10 -21.53 -32.14 -7.65
N LYS A 11 -22.16 -32.22 -8.82
CA LYS A 11 -22.14 -31.13 -9.81
C LYS A 11 -22.87 -29.87 -9.30
N THR A 12 -23.97 -30.05 -8.57
CA THR A 12 -24.76 -28.94 -8.02
C THR A 12 -23.97 -28.22 -6.92
N GLU A 13 -23.32 -28.99 -6.04
CA GLU A 13 -22.48 -28.46 -4.97
C GLU A 13 -21.27 -27.68 -5.51
N THR A 14 -20.59 -28.22 -6.51
CA THR A 14 -19.49 -27.54 -7.21
C THR A 14 -19.94 -26.23 -7.82
N ARG A 15 -21.12 -26.20 -8.47
CA ARG A 15 -21.67 -24.99 -9.09
C ARG A 15 -22.01 -23.91 -8.06
N ALA A 16 -22.54 -24.30 -6.92
CA ALA A 16 -22.83 -23.39 -5.80
C ALA A 16 -21.52 -22.79 -5.22
N GLN A 17 -20.49 -23.60 -5.05
CA GLN A 17 -19.17 -23.15 -4.59
C GLN A 17 -18.55 -22.13 -5.58
N TYR A 18 -18.61 -22.36 -6.89
CA TYR A 18 -18.14 -21.40 -7.90
C TYR A 18 -18.94 -20.08 -7.89
N ALA A 19 -20.25 -20.13 -7.64
CA ALA A 19 -21.08 -18.94 -7.55
C ALA A 19 -20.68 -18.08 -6.34
N VAL A 20 -20.53 -18.68 -5.17
CA VAL A 20 -20.08 -18.01 -3.95
C VAL A 20 -18.68 -17.40 -4.14
N GLN A 21 -17.75 -18.15 -4.75
CA GLN A 21 -16.40 -17.64 -5.01
C GLN A 21 -16.39 -16.43 -5.96
N ARG A 22 -17.27 -16.43 -6.98
CA ARG A 22 -17.46 -15.29 -7.88
C ARG A 22 -17.97 -14.05 -7.13
N GLU A 23 -18.92 -14.20 -6.24
CA GLU A 23 -19.45 -13.09 -5.45
C GLU A 23 -18.40 -12.53 -4.50
N ILE A 24 -17.62 -13.40 -3.83
CA ILE A 24 -16.49 -12.97 -2.99
C ILE A 24 -15.48 -12.17 -3.82
N ASN A 25 -15.07 -12.69 -4.97
CA ASN A 25 -14.09 -12.00 -5.82
C ASN A 25 -14.62 -10.65 -6.35
N ALA A 26 -15.91 -10.56 -6.66
CA ALA A 26 -16.53 -9.30 -7.09
C ALA A 26 -16.60 -8.28 -5.95
N THR A 27 -16.85 -8.73 -4.72
CA THR A 27 -16.85 -7.86 -3.53
C THR A 27 -15.44 -7.32 -3.25
N VAL A 28 -14.43 -8.19 -3.26
CA VAL A 28 -13.01 -7.78 -3.07
C VAL A 28 -12.58 -6.78 -4.15
N ALA A 29 -12.91 -7.04 -5.43
CA ALA A 29 -12.56 -6.12 -6.51
C ALA A 29 -13.24 -4.75 -6.36
N ASN A 30 -14.45 -4.69 -5.79
CA ASN A 30 -15.13 -3.44 -5.49
C ASN A 30 -14.49 -2.70 -4.33
N GLU A 31 -14.09 -3.41 -3.28
CA GLU A 31 -13.37 -2.83 -2.13
C GLU A 31 -12.02 -2.25 -2.57
N ASP A 32 -11.25 -2.96 -3.39
CA ASP A 32 -10.00 -2.48 -3.95
C ASP A 32 -10.19 -1.22 -4.81
N ALA A 33 -11.26 -1.16 -5.59
CA ALA A 33 -11.59 0.03 -6.39
C ALA A 33 -11.93 1.24 -5.51
N ILE A 34 -12.63 1.03 -4.39
CA ILE A 34 -12.96 2.08 -3.41
C ILE A 34 -11.66 2.59 -2.76
N ILE A 35 -10.77 1.69 -2.34
CA ILE A 35 -9.48 2.04 -1.76
C ILE A 35 -8.64 2.85 -2.77
N ALA A 36 -8.56 2.41 -4.02
CA ALA A 36 -7.84 3.13 -5.07
C ALA A 36 -8.38 4.55 -5.29
N ALA A 37 -9.71 4.69 -5.36
CA ALA A 37 -10.34 6.00 -5.50
C ALA A 37 -10.09 6.90 -4.28
N ALA A 38 -10.15 6.35 -3.08
CA ALA A 38 -9.82 7.09 -1.85
C ALA A 38 -8.36 7.58 -1.84
N LEU A 39 -7.42 6.73 -2.25
CA LEU A 39 -6.01 7.09 -2.38
C LEU A 39 -5.78 8.21 -3.38
N GLU A 40 -6.45 8.17 -4.55
CA GLU A 40 -6.35 9.25 -5.54
C GLU A 40 -6.91 10.58 -5.00
N ILE A 41 -8.04 10.54 -4.30
CA ILE A 41 -8.63 11.73 -3.69
C ILE A 41 -7.68 12.31 -2.64
N LEU A 42 -7.11 11.48 -1.77
CA LEU A 42 -6.16 11.91 -0.75
C LEU A 42 -4.89 12.47 -1.37
N ALA A 43 -4.30 11.79 -2.35
CA ALA A 43 -3.12 12.26 -3.05
C ALA A 43 -3.38 13.60 -3.76
N ARG A 44 -4.54 13.77 -4.39
CA ARG A 44 -4.93 15.04 -4.99
C ARG A 44 -5.09 16.15 -3.94
N ARG A 45 -5.71 15.87 -2.81
CA ARG A 45 -5.84 16.84 -1.70
C ARG A 45 -4.46 17.22 -1.15
N MET A 46 -3.56 16.27 -1.01
CA MET A 46 -2.17 16.52 -0.57
C MET A 46 -1.43 17.44 -1.54
N ARG A 47 -1.63 17.31 -2.86
CA ARG A 47 -0.99 18.17 -3.87
C ARG A 47 -1.68 19.51 -4.09
N SER A 48 -3.02 19.57 -4.01
CA SER A 48 -3.79 20.74 -4.46
C SER A 48 -4.06 21.77 -3.40
N SER A 49 -3.90 21.47 -2.12
CA SER A 49 -4.22 22.42 -1.05
C SER A 49 -3.01 23.11 -0.46
N GLY A 50 -1.79 22.93 -1.06
CA GLY A 50 -0.60 23.33 -0.31
C GLY A 50 -0.71 22.73 1.11
N VAL A 51 -1.20 21.48 1.21
CA VAL A 51 -1.34 20.82 2.50
C VAL A 51 0.06 20.73 3.05
N LEU A 52 0.36 21.69 3.87
CA LEU A 52 1.45 21.59 4.82
C LEU A 52 1.32 20.23 5.48
N MET A 53 2.43 19.53 5.65
CA MET A 53 2.49 18.32 6.47
C MET A 53 2.24 18.63 7.97
N ASP A 54 1.41 19.62 8.24
CA ASP A 54 0.89 19.97 9.55
C ASP A 54 -0.38 19.18 9.92
N SER A 55 -0.86 18.29 9.02
CA SER A 55 -1.90 17.32 9.33
C SER A 55 -1.37 15.88 9.28
N PRO A 56 -0.72 15.39 10.35
CA PRO A 56 -0.21 14.02 10.42
C PRO A 56 -1.28 12.95 10.21
N GLU A 57 -2.55 13.29 10.48
CA GLU A 57 -3.70 12.38 10.33
C GLU A 57 -3.94 12.00 8.88
N VAL A 58 -3.96 12.98 7.97
CA VAL A 58 -4.17 12.74 6.53
C VAL A 58 -3.08 11.86 5.95
N VAL A 59 -1.82 12.08 6.36
CA VAL A 59 -0.68 11.25 5.94
C VAL A 59 -0.82 9.84 6.46
N ARG A 60 -1.16 9.67 7.75
CA ARG A 60 -1.38 8.35 8.35
C ARG A 60 -2.49 7.57 7.65
N ASP A 61 -3.62 8.22 7.37
CA ASP A 61 -4.76 7.56 6.72
C ASP A 61 -4.41 7.16 5.28
N TRP A 62 -3.69 8.02 4.56
CA TRP A 62 -3.18 7.69 3.23
C TRP A 62 -2.22 6.51 3.27
N LEU A 63 -1.27 6.49 4.22
CA LEU A 63 -0.32 5.40 4.40
C LEU A 63 -1.02 4.09 4.77
N ARG A 64 -2.00 4.12 5.69
CA ARG A 64 -2.78 2.93 6.05
C ARG A 64 -3.49 2.31 4.85
N LEU A 65 -4.13 3.13 4.02
CA LEU A 65 -4.81 2.66 2.81
C LEU A 65 -3.80 2.14 1.78
N ARG A 66 -2.64 2.80 1.65
CA ARG A 66 -1.65 2.46 0.64
C ARG A 66 -0.89 1.17 0.93
N VAL A 67 -0.48 0.96 2.19
CA VAL A 67 0.42 -0.14 2.54
C VAL A 67 -0.18 -1.17 3.49
N GLY A 68 -1.31 -0.86 4.14
CA GLY A 68 -1.87 -1.71 5.20
C GLY A 68 -2.34 -3.10 4.74
N GLY A 69 -2.67 -3.27 3.45
CA GLY A 69 -3.11 -4.54 2.88
C GLY A 69 -2.04 -5.27 2.05
N LYS A 70 -0.81 -4.76 2.00
CA LYS A 70 0.22 -5.35 1.15
C LYS A 70 0.80 -6.62 1.75
N PRO A 71 0.95 -7.69 0.93
CA PRO A 71 1.49 -8.98 1.40
C PRO A 71 3.02 -9.01 1.48
N HIS A 72 3.69 -7.90 1.16
CA HIS A 72 5.15 -7.75 1.18
C HIS A 72 5.53 -6.44 1.82
N GLU A 73 6.77 -6.34 2.28
CA GLU A 73 7.30 -5.07 2.74
C GLU A 73 7.50 -4.10 1.58
N GLU A 74 7.08 -2.86 1.77
CA GLU A 74 7.34 -1.74 0.89
C GLU A 74 8.03 -0.65 1.70
N PHE A 75 9.17 -0.19 1.22
CA PHE A 75 9.79 1.04 1.69
C PHE A 75 9.51 2.15 0.68
N GLY A 76 8.95 3.24 1.13
CA GLY A 76 8.61 4.36 0.27
C GLY A 76 8.97 5.72 0.86
N CYS A 77 8.82 6.74 0.02
CA CYS A 77 9.12 8.12 0.34
C CYS A 77 7.96 9.03 -0.01
N ILE A 78 7.79 10.07 0.80
CA ILE A 78 6.97 11.24 0.50
C ILE A 78 7.93 12.41 0.34
N TRP A 79 8.02 12.96 -0.86
CA TRP A 79 8.92 14.05 -1.21
C TRP A 79 8.23 15.39 -0.94
N LEU A 80 8.93 16.31 -0.26
CA LEU A 80 8.38 17.58 0.18
C LEU A 80 9.18 18.75 -0.39
N ASN A 81 8.49 19.84 -0.69
CA ASN A 81 9.12 21.11 -1.01
C ASN A 81 9.60 21.85 0.27
N ALA A 82 10.18 23.06 0.10
CA ALA A 82 10.66 23.88 1.22
C ALA A 82 9.55 24.39 2.15
N ALA A 83 8.29 24.37 1.71
CA ALA A 83 7.12 24.69 2.53
C ALA A 83 6.52 23.43 3.20
N HIS A 84 7.17 22.27 3.07
CA HIS A 84 6.70 20.95 3.52
C HIS A 84 5.41 20.48 2.82
N GLU A 85 5.13 20.98 1.64
CA GLU A 85 4.04 20.48 0.81
C GLU A 85 4.49 19.25 0.02
N VAL A 86 3.57 18.30 -0.19
CA VAL A 86 3.86 17.08 -0.94
C VAL A 86 4.09 17.40 -2.42
N ILE A 87 5.25 17.02 -2.92
CA ILE A 87 5.57 17.02 -4.35
C ILE A 87 5.10 15.71 -4.98
N GLU A 88 5.55 14.59 -4.42
CA GLU A 88 5.23 13.24 -4.88
C GLU A 88 5.35 12.25 -3.72
N ALA A 89 4.72 11.08 -3.85
CA ALA A 89 4.83 9.99 -2.89
C ALA A 89 4.77 8.64 -3.61
N GLY A 90 5.67 7.74 -3.26
CA GLY A 90 5.74 6.46 -3.96
C GLY A 90 6.60 5.41 -3.30
N GLU A 91 6.45 4.17 -3.81
CA GLU A 91 7.29 3.03 -3.48
C GLU A 91 8.68 3.25 -4.06
N MET A 92 9.72 3.09 -3.24
CA MET A 92 11.11 3.13 -3.65
C MET A 92 11.70 1.72 -3.76
N PHE A 93 11.42 0.88 -2.78
CA PHE A 93 11.96 -0.47 -2.71
C PHE A 93 10.89 -1.44 -2.25
N ARG A 94 10.92 -2.62 -2.86
CA ARG A 94 10.07 -3.74 -2.50
C ARG A 94 10.90 -4.83 -1.85
N GLY A 95 10.50 -5.23 -0.66
CA GLY A 95 11.09 -6.32 0.08
C GLY A 95 10.36 -7.64 -0.09
N THR A 96 10.76 -8.60 0.74
CA THR A 96 10.08 -9.87 0.93
C THR A 96 9.01 -9.75 2.03
N LEU A 97 8.62 -10.86 2.64
CA LEU A 97 7.72 -10.89 3.80
C LEU A 97 8.39 -10.36 5.09
N THR A 98 9.71 -10.30 5.12
CA THR A 98 10.48 -10.07 6.35
C THR A 98 11.63 -9.07 6.20
N GLN A 99 11.94 -8.60 5.00
CA GLN A 99 13.08 -7.72 4.79
C GLN A 99 12.97 -6.90 3.51
N THR A 100 13.26 -5.60 3.62
CA THR A 100 13.44 -4.66 2.51
C THR A 100 14.85 -4.09 2.56
N SER A 101 15.56 -4.10 1.42
CA SER A 101 16.83 -3.40 1.28
C SER A 101 16.59 -2.03 0.67
N ALA A 102 16.85 -0.97 1.41
CA ALA A 102 16.82 0.39 0.89
C ALA A 102 18.26 0.88 0.63
N TYR A 103 18.43 1.58 -0.49
CA TYR A 103 19.72 2.10 -0.93
C TYR A 103 19.72 3.63 -0.84
N PRO A 104 20.45 4.26 0.11
CA PRO A 104 20.45 5.71 0.28
C PRO A 104 20.79 6.49 -0.99
N ARG A 105 21.68 5.95 -1.81
CA ARG A 105 22.03 6.56 -3.10
C ARG A 105 20.81 6.76 -4.02
N GLU A 106 19.92 5.78 -4.10
CA GLU A 106 18.73 5.88 -4.96
C GLU A 106 17.72 6.85 -4.36
N VAL A 107 17.60 6.90 -3.04
CA VAL A 107 16.80 7.92 -2.35
C VAL A 107 17.29 9.33 -2.66
N VAL A 108 18.60 9.56 -2.62
CA VAL A 108 19.19 10.88 -2.96
C VAL A 108 18.94 11.25 -4.43
N LYS A 109 19.05 10.30 -5.35
CA LYS A 109 18.76 10.53 -6.77
C LYS A 109 17.33 10.99 -7.00
N GLU A 110 16.37 10.30 -6.37
CA GLU A 110 14.95 10.65 -6.47
C GLU A 110 14.66 11.99 -5.78
N ALA A 111 15.30 12.29 -4.65
CA ALA A 111 15.17 13.59 -3.99
C ALA A 111 15.61 14.74 -4.93
N LEU A 112 16.73 14.57 -5.62
CA LEU A 112 17.22 15.55 -6.60
C LEU A 112 16.32 15.62 -7.84
N HIS A 113 15.80 14.49 -8.32
CA HIS A 113 14.87 14.44 -9.45
C HIS A 113 13.59 15.24 -9.16
N HIS A 114 13.03 15.08 -7.98
CA HIS A 114 11.84 15.81 -7.53
C HIS A 114 12.13 17.24 -7.05
N ASN A 115 13.40 17.65 -7.01
CA ASN A 115 13.82 18.92 -6.39
C ASN A 115 13.26 19.07 -4.97
N ALA A 116 13.28 17.98 -4.22
CA ALA A 116 12.73 17.92 -2.87
C ALA A 116 13.64 18.59 -1.85
N ALA A 117 13.06 19.34 -0.92
CA ALA A 117 13.77 19.96 0.19
C ALA A 117 13.77 19.08 1.46
N ALA A 118 12.79 18.14 1.57
CA ALA A 118 12.67 17.20 2.66
C ALA A 118 12.01 15.89 2.19
N VAL A 119 12.13 14.84 3.01
CA VAL A 119 11.54 13.54 2.74
C VAL A 119 10.98 12.94 4.03
N ILE A 120 9.83 12.27 3.91
CA ILE A 120 9.30 11.38 4.94
C ILE A 120 9.44 9.96 4.42
N PHE A 121 10.12 9.10 5.19
CA PHE A 121 10.21 7.68 4.92
C PHE A 121 9.02 6.95 5.54
N TYR A 122 8.56 5.92 4.86
CA TYR A 122 7.59 4.99 5.41
C TYR A 122 7.90 3.57 4.99
N HIS A 123 7.50 2.60 5.79
CA HIS A 123 7.46 1.20 5.41
C HIS A 123 6.33 0.50 6.16
N ASN A 124 5.93 -0.67 5.67
CA ASN A 124 4.96 -1.54 6.33
C ASN A 124 5.59 -2.87 6.70
N HIS A 125 5.07 -3.46 7.74
CA HIS A 125 5.30 -4.85 8.06
C HIS A 125 4.04 -5.67 7.74
N PRO A 126 4.10 -6.68 6.86
CA PRO A 126 2.95 -7.56 6.58
C PRO A 126 2.39 -8.26 7.80
N SER A 127 3.20 -8.41 8.86
CA SER A 127 2.78 -8.92 10.17
C SER A 127 1.81 -7.99 10.92
N GLY A 128 1.70 -6.72 10.52
CA GLY A 128 0.95 -5.67 11.21
C GLY A 128 1.67 -5.07 12.43
N ALA A 129 2.92 -5.47 12.73
CA ALA A 129 3.71 -4.85 13.77
C ALA A 129 4.07 -3.40 13.39
N ALA A 130 3.86 -2.47 14.30
CA ALA A 130 4.16 -1.04 14.08
C ALA A 130 5.56 -0.64 14.56
N GLU A 131 6.20 -1.47 15.39
CA GLU A 131 7.54 -1.20 15.91
C GLU A 131 8.58 -1.39 14.80
N PRO A 132 9.52 -0.43 14.64
CA PRO A 132 10.61 -0.58 13.70
C PRO A 132 11.54 -1.72 14.14
N SER A 133 12.04 -2.47 13.18
CA SER A 133 13.11 -3.45 13.43
C SER A 133 14.46 -2.74 13.63
N LEU A 134 15.43 -3.45 14.17
CA LEU A 134 16.80 -2.92 14.31
C LEU A 134 17.38 -2.52 12.93
N ALA A 135 17.04 -3.23 11.86
CA ALA A 135 17.46 -2.92 10.50
C ALA A 135 16.86 -1.59 10.02
N ASP A 136 15.60 -1.32 10.32
CA ASP A 136 14.92 -0.06 9.98
C ASP A 136 15.55 1.13 10.69
N GLU A 137 15.88 0.96 11.98
CA GLU A 137 16.58 1.99 12.73
C GLU A 137 17.98 2.27 12.18
N MET A 138 18.71 1.23 11.76
CA MET A 138 20.04 1.41 11.17
C MET A 138 19.97 2.13 9.82
N LEU A 139 18.94 1.85 9.02
CA LEU A 139 18.74 2.49 7.72
C LEU A 139 18.48 4.00 7.87
N THR A 140 17.70 4.42 8.84
CA THR A 140 17.39 5.83 9.08
C THR A 140 18.54 6.65 9.67
N ARG A 141 19.61 5.99 10.12
CA ARG A 141 20.81 6.65 10.65
C ARG A 141 21.92 6.88 9.61
N GLN A 142 21.76 6.36 8.38
CA GLN A 142 22.71 6.53 7.28
C GLN A 142 22.47 7.82 6.49
#